data_fcfe27526a6b9d863870e8a53571156d
#
_entry.id   fcfe27526a6b9d863870e8a53571156d
#
_cell.length_a   1.000
_cell.length_b   1.000
_cell.length_c   1.000
_cell.angle_alpha   90.00
_cell.angle_beta   90.00
_cell.angle_gamma   90.00
#
_symmetry.space_group_name_H-M   'P 1'
#
loop_
_entity.id
_entity.type
_entity.pdbx_description
1 polymer ?
#
loop_
_entity_poly.entity_id
_entity_poly.type
_entity_poly.pdbx_seq_one_letter_code
_entity_poly.pdbx_strand_id
1 'polypeptide(L)'
;EVWIERPKPTDKRLTIYALLDSPRATGAYKFVVMPGRDTVVDVQSKIYLRDKVGKLGVAPLTSMFLFGPNQPSPANNYRPELHDSNGLSIHAGNGEWIWRPLNNPKHLAVSSFSMENPQGFGLLQRGRDFSRFEDLDDRYDLRPSAWVTPKGEWGKGSVELVEIPTNDETNDNIVAYWTPDQLPEPGKEMNFKYTITFSRDEDKLHAPDNAWVQQTRRSTGDVKQSNLIRQPDGTIAFVVDFTGAEMKKLPEDTPVTAQTSIGDNGEIVESTVRYNPVTKGWRL
;
A
#
# COMPACT_ATOMS: atom_id res chain seq x y z
N GLU A 1 9.45 -18.87 -18.96
CA GLU A 1 10.58 -19.70 -18.49
C GLU A 1 11.35 -18.95 -17.40
N VAL A 2 11.93 -19.71 -16.43
CA VAL A 2 12.69 -19.13 -15.30
C VAL A 2 14.01 -19.91 -15.17
N TRP A 3 15.09 -19.17 -14.98
CA TRP A 3 16.44 -19.72 -14.72
C TRP A 3 16.98 -19.14 -13.41
N ILE A 4 17.49 -20.02 -12.58
CA ILE A 4 18.12 -19.65 -11.31
C ILE A 4 19.62 -19.91 -11.43
N GLU A 5 20.42 -18.84 -11.30
CA GLU A 5 21.87 -18.96 -11.28
C GLU A 5 22.30 -19.64 -9.96
N ARG A 6 23.07 -20.72 -10.09
CA ARG A 6 23.54 -21.44 -8.90
C ARG A 6 24.52 -20.55 -8.11
N PRO A 7 24.19 -20.15 -6.89
CA PRO A 7 25.09 -19.30 -6.10
C PRO A 7 26.30 -20.09 -5.62
N LYS A 8 27.44 -19.42 -5.48
CA LYS A 8 28.62 -19.96 -4.79
C LYS A 8 28.38 -19.95 -3.28
N PRO A 9 29.06 -20.79 -2.50
CA PRO A 9 28.89 -20.83 -1.04
C PRO A 9 29.13 -19.47 -0.33
N THR A 10 29.91 -18.59 -0.95
CA THR A 10 30.24 -17.25 -0.42
C THR A 10 29.28 -16.15 -0.88
N ASP A 11 28.39 -16.44 -1.82
CA ASP A 11 27.48 -15.45 -2.37
C ASP A 11 26.38 -15.13 -1.37
N LYS A 12 26.11 -13.83 -1.21
CA LYS A 12 25.03 -13.31 -0.36
C LYS A 12 23.82 -12.85 -1.17
N ARG A 13 23.74 -13.29 -2.42
CA ARG A 13 22.67 -12.91 -3.36
C ARG A 13 22.35 -14.07 -4.27
N LEU A 14 21.12 -14.09 -4.75
CA LEU A 14 20.63 -15.03 -5.75
C LEU A 14 20.22 -14.26 -7.00
N THR A 15 20.66 -14.70 -8.16
CA THR A 15 20.23 -14.13 -9.44
C THR A 15 19.22 -15.06 -10.11
N ILE A 16 18.10 -14.47 -10.54
CA ILE A 16 17.02 -15.17 -11.25
C ILE A 16 16.80 -14.42 -12.57
N TYR A 17 16.67 -15.15 -13.65
CA TYR A 17 16.22 -14.63 -14.93
C TYR A 17 14.85 -15.21 -15.26
N ALA A 18 13.98 -14.39 -15.82
CA ALA A 18 12.67 -14.84 -16.27
C ALA A 18 12.34 -14.29 -17.65
N LEU A 19 11.73 -15.12 -18.47
CA LEU A 19 11.19 -14.73 -19.77
C LEU A 19 9.68 -14.61 -19.67
N LEU A 20 9.19 -13.41 -19.95
CA LEU A 20 7.76 -13.15 -20.18
C LEU A 20 7.44 -13.51 -21.63
N ASP A 21 6.47 -14.37 -21.83
CA ASP A 21 5.96 -14.73 -23.15
C ASP A 21 4.44 -14.79 -23.13
N SER A 22 3.81 -13.87 -23.82
CA SER A 22 2.36 -13.76 -23.92
C SER A 22 1.95 -13.34 -25.33
N PRO A 23 0.68 -13.50 -25.73
CA PRO A 23 0.21 -13.07 -27.05
C PRO A 23 0.46 -11.61 -27.37
N ARG A 24 0.45 -10.73 -26.37
CA ARG A 24 0.53 -9.27 -26.55
C ARG A 24 1.87 -8.66 -26.17
N ALA A 25 2.69 -9.31 -25.34
CA ALA A 25 3.96 -8.80 -24.89
C ALA A 25 4.98 -9.92 -24.69
N THR A 26 6.24 -9.59 -24.89
CA THR A 26 7.38 -10.43 -24.52
C THR A 26 8.38 -9.60 -23.73
N GLY A 27 9.19 -10.22 -22.90
CA GLY A 27 10.17 -9.49 -22.12
C GLY A 27 11.13 -10.40 -21.37
N ALA A 28 12.27 -9.84 -21.02
CA ALA A 28 13.27 -10.49 -20.18
C ALA A 28 13.43 -9.73 -18.87
N TYR A 29 13.47 -10.47 -17.77
CA TYR A 29 13.67 -9.94 -16.44
C TYR A 29 14.91 -10.52 -15.80
N LYS A 30 15.63 -9.69 -15.05
CA LYS A 30 16.69 -10.09 -14.15
C LYS A 30 16.33 -9.63 -12.76
N PHE A 31 16.31 -10.55 -11.81
CA PHE A 31 16.11 -10.30 -10.39
C PHE A 31 17.39 -10.63 -9.65
N VAL A 32 17.91 -9.72 -8.85
CA VAL A 32 19.00 -9.97 -7.92
C VAL A 32 18.42 -9.87 -6.50
N VAL A 33 18.24 -11.03 -5.88
CA VAL A 33 17.65 -11.13 -4.54
C VAL A 33 18.77 -11.08 -3.51
N MET A 34 18.68 -10.15 -2.57
CA MET A 34 19.59 -9.94 -1.46
C MET A 34 18.82 -10.16 -0.16
N PRO A 35 18.88 -11.39 0.43
CA PRO A 35 18.21 -11.68 1.70
C PRO A 35 18.93 -11.00 2.86
N GLY A 36 18.18 -10.60 3.87
CA GLY A 36 18.70 -9.96 5.08
C GLY A 36 17.58 -9.72 6.10
N ARG A 37 17.80 -8.79 7.04
CA ARG A 37 16.71 -8.30 7.90
C ARG A 37 15.56 -7.76 7.05
N ASP A 38 15.91 -7.01 6.02
CA ASP A 38 15.04 -6.68 4.90
C ASP A 38 15.49 -7.49 3.68
N THR A 39 14.56 -8.00 2.90
CA THR A 39 14.91 -8.62 1.63
C THR A 39 14.79 -7.59 0.53
N VAL A 40 15.86 -7.38 -0.21
CA VAL A 40 15.93 -6.43 -1.32
C VAL A 40 16.05 -7.17 -2.63
N VAL A 41 15.19 -6.84 -3.59
CA VAL A 41 15.23 -7.42 -4.94
C VAL A 41 15.49 -6.30 -5.95
N ASP A 42 16.66 -6.32 -6.57
CA ASP A 42 16.98 -5.43 -7.70
C ASP A 42 16.42 -6.03 -8.99
N VAL A 43 15.58 -5.27 -9.69
CA VAL A 43 14.88 -5.74 -10.88
C VAL A 43 15.29 -4.90 -12.09
N GLN A 44 15.61 -5.59 -13.19
CA GLN A 44 15.82 -5.01 -14.50
C GLN A 44 14.93 -5.75 -15.48
N SER A 45 14.17 -5.01 -16.30
CA SER A 45 13.32 -5.59 -17.32
C SER A 45 13.48 -4.90 -18.66
N LYS A 46 13.39 -5.69 -19.72
CA LYS A 46 13.22 -5.27 -21.09
C LYS A 46 11.94 -5.86 -21.62
N ILE A 47 11.01 -5.02 -22.05
CA ILE A 47 9.68 -5.44 -22.49
C ILE A 47 9.45 -4.94 -23.91
N TYR A 48 8.83 -5.76 -24.74
CA TYR A 48 8.43 -5.45 -26.11
C TYR A 48 6.94 -5.80 -26.26
N LEU A 49 6.16 -4.86 -26.77
CA LEU A 49 4.80 -5.16 -27.19
C LEU A 49 4.83 -5.88 -28.54
N ARG A 50 4.03 -6.94 -28.68
CA ARG A 50 3.80 -7.64 -29.96
C ARG A 50 2.65 -7.05 -30.74
N ASP A 51 1.73 -6.40 -30.01
CA ASP A 51 0.54 -5.75 -30.52
C ASP A 51 0.16 -4.58 -29.62
N LYS A 52 -0.74 -3.70 -30.08
CA LYS A 52 -1.27 -2.61 -29.26
C LYS A 52 -2.02 -3.16 -28.05
N VAL A 53 -1.72 -2.62 -26.88
CA VAL A 53 -2.41 -2.91 -25.63
C VAL A 53 -2.95 -1.59 -25.04
N GLY A 54 -4.09 -1.66 -24.40
CA GLY A 54 -4.67 -0.47 -23.76
C GLY A 54 -3.98 -0.08 -22.46
N LYS A 55 -3.31 -1.04 -21.81
CA LYS A 55 -2.64 -0.83 -20.52
C LYS A 55 -1.53 -1.86 -20.32
N LEU A 56 -0.43 -1.44 -19.71
CA LEU A 56 0.65 -2.30 -19.25
C LEU A 56 0.98 -1.99 -17.79
N GLY A 57 0.83 -2.98 -16.91
CA GLY A 57 1.26 -2.87 -15.52
C GLY A 57 2.75 -3.19 -15.37
N VAL A 58 3.47 -2.33 -14.66
CA VAL A 58 4.91 -2.46 -14.37
C VAL A 58 5.11 -2.54 -12.86
N ALA A 59 6.07 -3.36 -12.41
CA ALA A 59 6.38 -3.59 -11.01
C ALA A 59 5.14 -3.96 -10.16
N PRO A 60 4.37 -4.99 -10.56
CA PRO A 60 3.15 -5.34 -9.86
C PRO A 60 3.46 -5.90 -8.47
N LEU A 61 2.64 -5.49 -7.50
CA LEU A 61 2.57 -6.03 -6.16
C LEU A 61 1.19 -6.66 -5.98
N THR A 62 1.13 -7.83 -5.38
CA THR A 62 -0.11 -8.50 -4.98
C THR A 62 -0.21 -8.58 -3.48
N SER A 63 -1.42 -8.58 -2.96
CA SER A 63 -1.71 -8.67 -1.53
C SER A 63 -3.14 -9.18 -1.33
N MET A 64 -3.50 -9.43 -0.09
CA MET A 64 -4.85 -9.79 0.31
C MET A 64 -5.37 -8.82 1.37
N PHE A 65 -6.63 -8.44 1.25
CA PHE A 65 -7.38 -7.70 2.27
C PHE A 65 -8.82 -8.22 2.32
N LEU A 66 -9.18 -8.83 3.44
CA LEU A 66 -10.55 -9.32 3.65
C LEU A 66 -11.35 -8.36 4.53
N PHE A 67 -10.82 -7.99 5.68
CA PHE A 67 -11.36 -6.97 6.59
C PHE A 67 -10.26 -6.40 7.50
N GLY A 68 -10.53 -5.25 8.09
CA GLY A 68 -9.60 -4.54 8.97
C GLY A 68 -10.28 -3.37 9.69
N PRO A 69 -9.54 -2.46 10.31
CA PRO A 69 -10.10 -1.40 11.17
C PRO A 69 -11.04 -0.43 10.45
N ASN A 70 -10.86 -0.26 9.14
CA ASN A 70 -11.72 0.57 8.28
C ASN A 70 -12.87 -0.22 7.63
N GLN A 71 -12.87 -1.55 7.77
CA GLN A 71 -13.93 -2.44 7.32
C GLN A 71 -14.05 -3.59 8.32
N PRO A 72 -14.85 -3.42 9.38
CA PRO A 72 -14.90 -4.34 10.52
C PRO A 72 -15.18 -5.80 10.15
N SER A 73 -14.60 -6.70 10.93
CA SER A 73 -14.80 -8.14 10.85
C SER A 73 -16.29 -8.53 10.92
N PRO A 74 -16.71 -9.56 10.17
CA PRO A 74 -18.03 -10.17 10.37
C PRO A 74 -18.21 -10.67 11.80
N ALA A 75 -19.45 -10.59 12.33
CA ALA A 75 -19.75 -10.94 13.72
C ALA A 75 -19.44 -12.39 14.12
N ASN A 76 -19.28 -13.28 13.13
CA ASN A 76 -18.97 -14.70 13.33
C ASN A 76 -17.48 -15.04 13.17
N ASN A 77 -16.61 -14.05 12.99
CA ASN A 77 -15.17 -14.25 12.91
C ASN A 77 -14.50 -13.72 14.18
N TYR A 78 -13.67 -14.54 14.81
CA TYR A 78 -12.98 -14.15 16.05
C TYR A 78 -11.79 -13.24 15.82
N ARG A 79 -11.22 -13.25 14.60
CA ARG A 79 -10.07 -12.42 14.22
C ARG A 79 -10.51 -10.97 14.03
N PRO A 80 -9.85 -9.98 14.67
CA PRO A 80 -10.21 -8.57 14.50
C PRO A 80 -9.89 -8.02 13.10
N GLU A 81 -8.77 -8.47 12.53
CA GLU A 81 -8.26 -8.06 11.21
C GLU A 81 -7.78 -9.28 10.42
N LEU A 82 -7.88 -9.21 9.11
CA LEU A 82 -7.40 -10.26 8.22
C LEU A 82 -6.93 -9.65 6.91
N HIS A 83 -5.61 -9.44 6.78
CA HIS A 83 -4.99 -8.85 5.60
C HIS A 83 -3.47 -9.00 5.62
N ASP A 84 -2.85 -9.09 4.44
CA ASP A 84 -1.39 -9.08 4.26
C ASP A 84 -0.82 -7.66 4.29
N SER A 85 -1.62 -6.68 3.85
CA SER A 85 -1.31 -5.25 3.94
C SER A 85 -2.60 -4.47 4.20
N ASN A 86 -2.49 -3.30 4.81
CA ASN A 86 -3.64 -2.48 5.14
C ASN A 86 -3.73 -1.17 4.35
N GLY A 87 -2.79 -0.88 3.47
CA GLY A 87 -2.85 0.31 2.63
C GLY A 87 -1.83 0.36 1.52
N LEU A 88 -2.16 1.12 0.49
CA LEU A 88 -1.24 1.59 -0.54
C LEU A 88 -0.62 2.91 -0.08
N SER A 89 0.70 2.99 -0.08
CA SER A 89 1.44 4.23 0.10
C SER A 89 2.12 4.61 -1.21
N ILE A 90 2.15 5.90 -1.53
CA ILE A 90 2.79 6.42 -2.73
C ILE A 90 3.61 7.64 -2.36
N HIS A 91 4.85 7.71 -2.83
CA HIS A 91 5.68 8.90 -2.85
C HIS A 91 5.72 9.42 -4.28
N ALA A 92 4.96 10.47 -4.53
CA ALA A 92 4.82 11.05 -5.86
C ALA A 92 6.07 11.84 -6.27
N GLY A 93 6.24 12.08 -7.57
CA GLY A 93 7.40 12.81 -8.11
C GLY A 93 7.51 14.26 -7.63
N ASN A 94 6.39 14.89 -7.26
CA ASN A 94 6.34 16.23 -6.67
C ASN A 94 6.66 16.27 -5.16
N GLY A 95 6.93 15.10 -4.55
CA GLY A 95 7.23 14.98 -3.11
C GLY A 95 6.02 14.71 -2.22
N GLU A 96 4.81 14.67 -2.77
CA GLU A 96 3.60 14.34 -2.02
C GLU A 96 3.60 12.88 -1.55
N TRP A 97 3.14 12.64 -0.32
CA TRP A 97 2.88 11.31 0.20
C TRP A 97 1.39 11.03 0.27
N ILE A 98 0.96 9.95 -0.39
CA ILE A 98 -0.43 9.50 -0.43
C ILE A 98 -0.55 8.21 0.37
N TRP A 99 -1.60 8.12 1.18
CA TRP A 99 -2.01 6.89 1.85
C TRP A 99 -3.45 6.55 1.50
N ARG A 100 -3.65 5.38 0.92
CA ARG A 100 -4.97 4.84 0.56
C ARG A 100 -5.20 3.54 1.32
N PRO A 101 -6.02 3.54 2.41
CA PRO A 101 -6.42 2.30 3.08
C PRO A 101 -7.09 1.33 2.11
N LEU A 102 -6.79 0.04 2.23
CA LEU A 102 -7.40 -1.00 1.42
C LEU A 102 -8.83 -1.31 1.88
N ASN A 103 -9.62 -1.77 0.95
CA ASN A 103 -10.95 -2.29 1.19
C ASN A 103 -11.17 -3.61 0.42
N ASN A 104 -12.11 -4.40 0.90
CA ASN A 104 -12.72 -5.49 0.15
C ASN A 104 -14.09 -4.99 -0.36
N PRO A 105 -14.17 -4.48 -1.59
CA PRO A 105 -15.37 -3.82 -2.09
C PRO A 105 -16.44 -4.83 -2.50
N LYS A 106 -17.68 -4.38 -2.67
CA LYS A 106 -18.77 -5.21 -3.21
C LYS A 106 -18.65 -5.44 -4.72
N HIS A 107 -17.97 -4.56 -5.42
CA HIS A 107 -17.74 -4.59 -6.87
C HIS A 107 -16.28 -4.25 -7.13
N LEU A 108 -15.74 -4.72 -8.25
CA LEU A 108 -14.38 -4.38 -8.68
C LEU A 108 -14.17 -2.87 -8.59
N ALA A 109 -13.16 -2.46 -7.84
CA ALA A 109 -12.76 -1.07 -7.71
C ALA A 109 -11.35 -0.86 -8.26
N VAL A 110 -11.18 0.23 -9.00
CA VAL A 110 -9.88 0.66 -9.51
C VAL A 110 -9.68 2.11 -9.12
N SER A 111 -8.62 2.38 -8.38
CA SER A 111 -8.18 3.74 -8.03
C SER A 111 -6.91 4.06 -8.81
N SER A 112 -6.86 5.22 -9.45
CA SER A 112 -5.72 5.66 -10.26
C SER A 112 -5.16 6.97 -9.72
N PHE A 113 -3.85 7.01 -9.48
CA PHE A 113 -3.11 8.16 -8.96
C PHE A 113 -2.11 8.63 -10.01
N SER A 114 -2.51 9.64 -10.78
CA SER A 114 -1.70 10.17 -11.89
C SER A 114 -0.57 11.05 -11.38
N MET A 115 0.63 10.83 -11.91
CA MET A 115 1.84 11.58 -11.56
C MET A 115 2.92 11.44 -12.62
N GLU A 116 3.98 12.18 -12.45
CA GLU A 116 5.19 12.05 -13.25
C GLU A 116 6.35 11.62 -12.34
N ASN A 117 7.14 10.64 -12.79
CA ASN A 117 8.34 10.15 -12.11
C ASN A 117 8.10 9.80 -10.63
N PRO A 118 7.32 8.75 -10.33
CA PRO A 118 7.09 8.33 -8.96
C PRO A 118 8.41 8.03 -8.24
N GLN A 119 8.56 8.50 -7.01
CA GLN A 119 9.73 8.19 -6.18
C GLN A 119 9.58 6.82 -5.50
N GLY A 120 8.35 6.34 -5.33
CA GLY A 120 8.07 4.99 -4.85
C GLY A 120 6.60 4.73 -4.61
N PHE A 121 6.25 3.46 -4.51
CA PHE A 121 4.92 3.02 -4.08
C PHE A 121 4.99 1.63 -3.46
N GLY A 122 4.02 1.31 -2.62
CA GLY A 122 4.05 0.00 -1.99
C GLY A 122 2.77 -0.36 -1.25
N LEU A 123 2.60 -1.65 -1.03
CA LEU A 123 1.56 -2.22 -0.19
C LEU A 123 2.13 -2.47 1.20
N LEU A 124 1.62 -1.74 2.19
CA LEU A 124 2.23 -1.68 3.52
C LEU A 124 1.33 -2.31 4.59
N GLN A 125 1.97 -3.08 5.47
CA GLN A 125 1.36 -3.64 6.68
C GLN A 125 1.80 -2.82 7.89
N ARG A 126 0.92 -1.98 8.43
CA ARG A 126 1.21 -1.04 9.53
C ARG A 126 0.87 -1.56 10.92
N GLY A 127 -0.13 -2.42 11.03
CA GLY A 127 -0.44 -3.12 12.26
C GLY A 127 0.37 -4.40 12.40
N ARG A 128 1.11 -4.58 13.52
CA ARG A 128 1.99 -5.74 13.70
C ARG A 128 1.88 -6.42 15.06
N ASP A 129 0.89 -6.01 15.85
CA ASP A 129 0.60 -6.70 17.11
C ASP A 129 -0.19 -7.97 16.82
N PHE A 130 0.21 -9.10 17.42
CA PHE A 130 -0.48 -10.38 17.24
C PHE A 130 -1.98 -10.27 17.56
N SER A 131 -2.34 -9.54 18.63
CA SER A 131 -3.71 -9.32 19.07
C SER A 131 -4.63 -8.64 18.04
N ARG A 132 -4.05 -8.08 16.97
CA ARG A 132 -4.84 -7.52 15.87
C ARG A 132 -5.37 -8.60 14.93
N PHE A 133 -4.69 -9.72 14.83
CA PHE A 133 -5.00 -10.80 13.89
C PHE A 133 -5.47 -12.08 14.60
N GLU A 134 -4.89 -12.40 15.76
CA GLU A 134 -5.17 -13.62 16.54
C GLU A 134 -5.03 -14.92 15.74
N ASP A 135 -4.15 -14.90 14.72
CA ASP A 135 -3.95 -15.99 13.78
C ASP A 135 -2.58 -16.63 13.98
N LEU A 136 -2.54 -17.89 14.41
CA LEU A 136 -1.33 -18.64 14.66
C LEU A 136 -0.81 -19.37 13.42
N ASP A 137 -1.67 -19.64 12.46
CA ASP A 137 -1.34 -20.45 11.28
C ASP A 137 -0.70 -19.57 10.19
N ASP A 138 -1.36 -18.48 9.80
CA ASP A 138 -0.91 -17.61 8.72
C ASP A 138 -0.04 -16.43 9.16
N ARG A 139 -0.05 -16.12 10.48
CA ARG A 139 0.83 -15.12 11.11
C ARG A 139 0.86 -13.80 10.33
N TYR A 140 -0.30 -13.20 10.08
CA TYR A 140 -0.44 -11.91 9.38
C TYR A 140 0.35 -10.77 10.04
N ASP A 141 0.57 -10.84 11.36
CA ASP A 141 1.43 -9.92 12.12
C ASP A 141 2.88 -9.90 11.60
N LEU A 142 3.34 -10.98 10.96
CA LEU A 142 4.70 -11.12 10.43
C LEU A 142 4.84 -10.77 8.95
N ARG A 143 3.74 -10.55 8.22
CA ARG A 143 3.77 -10.24 6.78
C ARG A 143 4.58 -8.96 6.53
N PRO A 144 5.57 -8.95 5.62
CA PRO A 144 6.33 -7.75 5.31
C PRO A 144 5.52 -6.77 4.47
N SER A 145 5.83 -5.50 4.60
CA SER A 145 5.48 -4.48 3.60
C SER A 145 6.33 -4.68 2.35
N ALA A 146 5.79 -4.37 1.17
CA ALA A 146 6.51 -4.38 -0.09
C ALA A 146 6.56 -2.96 -0.67
N TRP A 147 7.76 -2.44 -0.95
CA TRP A 147 7.99 -1.10 -1.47
C TRP A 147 8.79 -1.13 -2.76
N VAL A 148 8.25 -0.55 -3.82
CA VAL A 148 8.92 -0.35 -5.12
C VAL A 148 9.58 1.01 -5.14
N THR A 149 10.88 1.04 -5.44
CA THR A 149 11.64 2.27 -5.68
C THR A 149 12.11 2.26 -7.14
N PRO A 150 11.58 3.13 -8.00
CA PRO A 150 12.07 3.31 -9.38
C PRO A 150 13.54 3.70 -9.44
N LYS A 151 14.22 3.28 -10.48
CA LYS A 151 15.58 3.72 -10.80
C LYS A 151 15.58 4.45 -12.15
N GLY A 152 15.87 5.74 -12.11
CA GLY A 152 15.71 6.64 -13.24
C GLY A 152 14.27 7.14 -13.40
N GLU A 153 14.02 7.84 -14.47
CA GLU A 153 12.72 8.45 -14.77
C GLU A 153 11.78 7.43 -15.43
N TRP A 154 10.55 7.34 -14.90
CA TRP A 154 9.50 6.50 -15.47
C TRP A 154 8.49 7.29 -16.29
N GLY A 155 8.63 8.63 -16.34
CA GLY A 155 7.78 9.54 -17.09
C GLY A 155 6.41 9.73 -16.48
N LYS A 156 5.45 10.14 -17.31
CA LYS A 156 4.04 10.33 -16.92
C LYS A 156 3.30 9.01 -16.90
N GLY A 157 2.42 8.84 -15.92
CA GLY A 157 1.63 7.64 -15.75
C GLY A 157 0.85 7.67 -14.46
N SER A 158 0.43 6.51 -14.01
CA SER A 158 -0.34 6.36 -12.77
C SER A 158 0.11 5.16 -11.97
N VAL A 159 0.07 5.29 -10.65
CA VAL A 159 -0.01 4.12 -9.77
C VAL A 159 -1.47 3.71 -9.68
N GLU A 160 -1.78 2.48 -10.01
CA GLU A 160 -3.12 1.94 -9.93
C GLU A 160 -3.24 0.93 -8.79
N LEU A 161 -4.37 1.00 -8.11
CA LEU A 161 -4.82 0.04 -7.10
C LEU A 161 -6.07 -0.65 -7.61
N VAL A 162 -6.02 -1.96 -7.71
CA VAL A 162 -7.16 -2.81 -8.07
C VAL A 162 -7.57 -3.59 -6.82
N GLU A 163 -8.83 -3.44 -6.43
CA GLU A 163 -9.44 -4.12 -5.30
C GLU A 163 -10.57 -5.02 -5.83
N ILE A 164 -10.38 -6.34 -5.75
CA ILE A 164 -11.29 -7.36 -6.27
C ILE A 164 -12.16 -7.89 -5.13
N PRO A 165 -13.49 -7.96 -5.28
CA PRO A 165 -14.33 -8.53 -4.22
C PRO A 165 -13.97 -10.01 -3.96
N THR A 166 -13.84 -10.37 -2.70
CA THR A 166 -13.64 -11.77 -2.30
C THR A 166 -14.31 -12.06 -0.96
N ASN A 167 -14.71 -13.32 -0.76
CA ASN A 167 -15.17 -13.85 0.51
C ASN A 167 -14.16 -14.81 1.14
N ASP A 168 -13.00 -14.99 0.49
CA ASP A 168 -12.02 -16.01 0.83
C ASP A 168 -10.63 -15.39 0.95
N GLU A 169 -9.96 -15.63 2.07
CA GLU A 169 -8.63 -15.16 2.40
C GLU A 169 -7.51 -15.76 1.54
N THR A 170 -7.78 -16.89 0.86
CA THR A 170 -6.81 -17.51 -0.04
C THR A 170 -6.68 -16.79 -1.39
N ASN A 171 -7.54 -15.82 -1.66
CA ASN A 171 -7.49 -15.01 -2.87
C ASN A 171 -6.68 -13.74 -2.67
N ASP A 172 -5.59 -13.59 -3.40
CA ASP A 172 -4.86 -12.32 -3.51
C ASP A 172 -5.72 -11.30 -4.27
N ASN A 173 -6.57 -10.59 -3.55
CA ASN A 173 -7.59 -9.72 -4.12
C ASN A 173 -7.14 -8.27 -4.30
N ILE A 174 -5.89 -7.95 -3.99
CA ILE A 174 -5.31 -6.61 -4.07
C ILE A 174 -4.15 -6.63 -5.06
N VAL A 175 -4.15 -5.70 -6.01
CA VAL A 175 -3.03 -5.51 -6.94
C VAL A 175 -2.70 -4.02 -7.03
N ALA A 176 -1.41 -3.68 -6.92
CA ALA A 176 -0.92 -2.33 -7.19
C ALA A 176 0.22 -2.38 -8.21
N TYR A 177 0.23 -1.44 -9.17
CA TYR A 177 1.26 -1.38 -10.20
C TYR A 177 1.38 0.04 -10.77
N TRP A 178 2.50 0.29 -11.42
CA TRP A 178 2.67 1.47 -12.27
C TRP A 178 2.16 1.21 -13.68
N THR A 179 1.49 2.16 -14.30
CA THR A 179 1.11 2.14 -15.72
C THR A 179 1.54 3.43 -16.40
N PRO A 180 2.40 3.37 -17.45
CA PRO A 180 2.75 4.55 -18.23
C PRO A 180 1.55 5.09 -19.02
N ASP A 181 1.40 6.42 -19.12
CA ASP A 181 0.36 7.06 -19.94
C ASP A 181 0.53 6.77 -21.43
N GLN A 182 1.78 6.63 -21.87
CA GLN A 182 2.08 6.36 -23.26
C GLN A 182 2.89 5.08 -23.39
N LEU A 183 2.39 4.17 -24.18
CA LEU A 183 3.08 2.95 -24.57
C LEU A 183 3.69 3.13 -25.97
N PRO A 184 4.91 2.63 -26.19
CA PRO A 184 5.52 2.71 -27.51
C PRO A 184 4.80 1.80 -28.51
N GLU A 185 5.05 2.04 -29.79
CA GLU A 185 4.58 1.14 -30.86
C GLU A 185 5.15 -0.27 -30.69
N PRO A 186 4.43 -1.30 -31.14
CA PRO A 186 4.89 -2.68 -31.09
C PRO A 186 6.31 -2.84 -31.68
N GLY A 187 7.11 -3.69 -31.03
CA GLY A 187 8.50 -3.94 -31.37
C GLY A 187 9.52 -2.92 -30.84
N LYS A 188 9.07 -1.85 -30.19
CA LYS A 188 9.97 -0.90 -29.51
C LYS A 188 10.26 -1.36 -28.08
N GLU A 189 11.51 -1.15 -27.67
CA GLU A 189 12.00 -1.53 -26.34
C GLU A 189 11.48 -0.59 -25.25
N MET A 190 11.00 -1.18 -24.15
CA MET A 190 10.77 -0.50 -22.88
C MET A 190 11.69 -1.09 -21.83
N ASN A 191 12.39 -0.21 -21.11
CA ASN A 191 13.29 -0.61 -20.03
C ASN A 191 12.81 -0.06 -18.71
N PHE A 192 12.65 -0.94 -17.71
CA PHE A 192 12.37 -0.53 -16.35
C PHE A 192 13.43 -1.11 -15.40
N LYS A 193 13.93 -0.25 -14.53
CA LYS A 193 14.82 -0.64 -13.43
C LYS A 193 14.19 -0.16 -12.13
N TYR A 194 14.15 -1.02 -11.14
CA TYR A 194 13.60 -0.69 -9.83
C TYR A 194 14.12 -1.65 -8.77
N THR A 195 13.91 -1.28 -7.52
CA THR A 195 14.16 -2.15 -6.38
C THR A 195 12.83 -2.44 -5.69
N ILE A 196 12.61 -3.70 -5.29
CA ILE A 196 11.53 -4.04 -4.35
C ILE A 196 12.18 -4.32 -3.01
N THR A 197 11.76 -3.60 -1.97
CA THR A 197 12.19 -3.83 -0.59
C THR A 197 11.05 -4.45 0.19
N PHE A 198 11.28 -5.65 0.73
CA PHE A 198 10.39 -6.30 1.69
C PHE A 198 10.90 -6.02 3.10
N SER A 199 10.16 -5.25 3.88
CA SER A 199 10.57 -4.83 5.22
C SER A 199 9.41 -4.88 6.20
N ARG A 200 9.72 -5.14 7.46
CA ARG A 200 8.78 -4.96 8.58
C ARG A 200 9.02 -3.66 9.36
N ASP A 201 9.99 -2.86 8.90
CA ASP A 201 10.39 -1.59 9.50
C ASP A 201 9.92 -0.45 8.61
N GLU A 202 8.76 0.09 8.93
CA GLU A 202 8.13 1.13 8.11
C GLU A 202 8.88 2.46 8.17
N ASP A 203 9.55 2.76 9.27
CA ASP A 203 10.32 4.00 9.42
C ASP A 203 11.39 4.15 8.32
N LYS A 204 11.85 3.05 7.75
CA LYS A 204 12.79 3.06 6.62
C LYS A 204 12.16 3.35 5.26
N LEU A 205 10.85 3.24 5.17
CA LEU A 205 10.11 3.44 3.92
C LEU A 205 9.61 4.89 3.75
N HIS A 206 9.81 5.74 4.76
CA HIS A 206 9.45 7.16 4.77
C HIS A 206 10.68 8.05 4.94
N ALA A 207 10.56 9.32 4.55
CA ALA A 207 11.55 10.31 4.92
C ALA A 207 11.56 10.50 6.45
N PRO A 208 12.73 10.73 7.07
CA PRO A 208 12.86 10.81 8.54
C PRO A 208 12.00 11.86 9.21
N ASP A 209 11.70 12.95 8.51
CA ASP A 209 10.92 14.10 8.96
C ASP A 209 9.42 13.99 8.66
N ASN A 210 8.99 12.94 7.97
CA ASN A 210 7.59 12.77 7.62
C ASN A 210 6.77 12.24 8.79
N ALA A 211 5.51 12.68 8.81
CA ALA A 211 4.45 12.02 9.53
C ALA A 211 3.58 11.21 8.56
N TRP A 212 3.02 10.12 9.04
CA TRP A 212 2.17 9.25 8.22
C TRP A 212 0.96 8.73 8.99
N VAL A 213 -0.04 8.29 8.26
CA VAL A 213 -1.21 7.62 8.83
C VAL A 213 -0.79 6.27 9.38
N GLN A 214 -0.89 6.07 10.68
CA GLN A 214 -0.64 4.79 11.33
C GLN A 214 -1.83 3.84 11.17
N GLN A 215 -3.04 4.37 11.32
CA GLN A 215 -4.25 3.59 11.24
C GLN A 215 -5.45 4.45 10.87
N THR A 216 -6.35 3.88 10.05
CA THR A 216 -7.67 4.43 9.78
C THR A 216 -8.71 3.45 10.32
N ARG A 217 -9.64 3.94 11.14
CA ARG A 217 -10.79 3.18 11.63
C ARG A 217 -12.06 3.79 11.07
N ARG A 218 -13.06 2.97 10.88
CA ARG A 218 -14.40 3.39 10.47
C ARG A 218 -15.43 2.89 11.48
N SER A 219 -16.39 3.75 11.77
CA SER A 219 -17.57 3.42 12.57
C SER A 219 -18.80 4.18 12.05
N THR A 220 -19.94 3.93 12.64
CA THR A 220 -21.08 4.85 12.54
C THR A 220 -20.80 6.09 13.38
N GLY A 221 -21.28 7.26 12.94
CA GLY A 221 -21.33 8.44 13.77
C GLY A 221 -22.39 8.29 14.89
N ASP A 222 -22.23 9.03 15.96
CA ASP A 222 -23.14 8.97 17.10
C ASP A 222 -23.43 10.35 17.68
N VAL A 223 -24.68 10.56 18.09
CA VAL A 223 -25.10 11.73 18.86
C VAL A 223 -25.11 11.37 20.34
N LYS A 224 -24.44 12.20 21.14
CA LYS A 224 -24.44 12.08 22.58
C LYS A 224 -25.74 12.62 23.14
N GLN A 225 -26.69 11.73 23.51
CA GLN A 225 -27.96 12.12 24.14
C GLN A 225 -27.83 12.44 25.63
N SER A 226 -26.88 11.76 26.30
CA SER A 226 -26.53 12.01 27.69
C SER A 226 -25.10 11.53 27.97
N ASN A 227 -24.63 11.67 29.21
CA ASN A 227 -23.31 11.16 29.58
C ASN A 227 -23.15 9.63 29.43
N LEU A 228 -24.25 8.90 29.30
CA LEU A 228 -24.30 7.44 29.29
C LEU A 228 -24.92 6.87 28.00
N ILE A 229 -25.62 7.70 27.21
CA ILE A 229 -26.38 7.22 26.05
C ILE A 229 -25.84 7.88 24.79
N ARG A 230 -25.38 7.06 23.87
CA ARG A 230 -25.04 7.44 22.50
C ARG A 230 -25.93 6.67 21.54
N GLN A 231 -26.36 7.33 20.47
CA GLN A 231 -27.15 6.68 19.43
C GLN A 231 -26.57 7.00 18.05
N PRO A 232 -26.56 6.03 17.12
CA PRO A 232 -26.19 6.29 15.74
C PRO A 232 -27.03 7.42 15.14
N ASP A 233 -26.38 8.35 14.46
CA ASP A 233 -27.03 9.48 13.80
C ASP A 233 -27.17 9.32 12.26
N GLY A 234 -26.78 8.15 11.76
CA GLY A 234 -26.82 7.83 10.32
C GLY A 234 -25.58 8.29 9.56
N THR A 235 -24.65 8.98 10.22
CA THR A 235 -23.39 9.39 9.57
C THR A 235 -22.34 8.27 9.61
N ILE A 236 -21.26 8.47 8.87
CA ILE A 236 -20.07 7.61 8.91
C ILE A 236 -18.97 8.41 9.59
N ALA A 237 -18.34 7.81 10.59
CA ALA A 237 -17.19 8.38 11.28
C ALA A 237 -15.89 7.68 10.87
N PHE A 238 -14.86 8.48 10.59
CA PHE A 238 -13.50 8.00 10.43
C PHE A 238 -12.64 8.52 11.57
N VAL A 239 -11.79 7.65 12.10
CA VAL A 239 -10.76 7.99 13.07
C VAL A 239 -9.42 7.66 12.45
N VAL A 240 -8.61 8.70 12.21
CA VAL A 240 -7.31 8.57 11.54
C VAL A 240 -6.22 8.96 12.52
N ASP A 241 -5.34 8.01 12.86
CA ASP A 241 -4.18 8.24 13.71
C ASP A 241 -2.93 8.50 12.88
N PHE A 242 -2.24 9.58 13.20
CA PHE A 242 -0.98 9.97 12.59
C PHE A 242 0.17 9.75 13.58
N THR A 243 1.31 9.31 13.05
CA THR A 243 2.56 9.11 13.77
C THR A 243 3.75 9.55 12.92
N GLY A 244 4.94 9.56 13.51
CA GLY A 244 6.21 9.89 12.87
C GLY A 244 7.25 10.28 13.90
N ALA A 245 8.53 10.07 13.60
CA ALA A 245 9.62 10.34 14.55
C ALA A 245 9.66 11.80 14.96
N GLU A 246 9.53 12.73 14.02
CA GLU A 246 9.50 14.16 14.30
C GLU A 246 8.18 14.61 14.94
N MET A 247 7.05 14.03 14.53
CA MET A 247 5.75 14.30 15.13
C MET A 247 5.74 13.98 16.62
N LYS A 248 6.36 12.86 17.04
CA LYS A 248 6.44 12.45 18.45
C LYS A 248 7.26 13.37 19.34
N LYS A 249 8.07 14.28 18.76
CA LYS A 249 8.88 15.28 19.47
C LYS A 249 8.14 16.59 19.70
N LEU A 250 7.01 16.80 19.01
CA LEU A 250 6.25 18.03 19.14
C LEU A 250 5.58 18.11 20.52
N PRO A 251 5.54 19.33 21.15
CA PRO A 251 4.75 19.55 22.35
C PRO A 251 3.27 19.23 22.17
N GLU A 252 2.60 18.83 23.23
CA GLU A 252 1.17 18.45 23.22
C GLU A 252 0.23 19.58 22.76
N ASP A 253 0.62 20.82 23.03
CA ASP A 253 -0.11 22.03 22.68
C ASP A 253 0.25 22.58 21.30
N THR A 254 1.09 21.90 20.54
CA THR A 254 1.41 22.29 19.17
C THR A 254 0.16 22.38 18.32
N PRO A 255 -0.11 23.52 17.67
CA PRO A 255 -1.27 23.69 16.83
C PRO A 255 -1.12 22.84 15.55
N VAL A 256 -1.77 21.68 15.53
CA VAL A 256 -1.85 20.82 14.36
C VAL A 256 -3.22 20.97 13.73
N THR A 257 -3.25 21.21 12.43
CA THR A 257 -4.48 21.33 11.64
C THR A 257 -4.59 20.21 10.62
N ALA A 258 -5.81 19.80 10.30
CA ALA A 258 -6.11 18.91 9.21
C ALA A 258 -7.01 19.62 8.20
N GLN A 259 -6.70 19.47 6.94
CA GLN A 259 -7.58 19.86 5.85
C GLN A 259 -8.34 18.61 5.40
N THR A 260 -9.66 18.65 5.52
CA THR A 260 -10.54 17.55 5.13
C THR A 260 -11.36 17.95 3.92
N SER A 261 -11.57 17.00 3.01
CA SER A 261 -12.41 17.18 1.83
C SER A 261 -13.18 15.91 1.51
N ILE A 262 -14.32 16.06 0.84
CA ILE A 262 -15.15 14.96 0.37
C ILE A 262 -15.68 15.34 -1.02
N GLY A 263 -15.97 14.35 -1.86
CA GLY A 263 -16.57 14.58 -3.17
C GLY A 263 -18.05 15.01 -3.10
N ASP A 264 -18.63 15.30 -4.25
CA ASP A 264 -19.96 15.92 -4.41
C ASP A 264 -21.13 15.16 -3.77
N ASN A 265 -20.94 13.88 -3.46
CA ASN A 265 -21.98 13.01 -2.89
C ASN A 265 -21.95 12.91 -1.36
N GLY A 266 -21.22 13.79 -0.68
CA GLY A 266 -21.09 13.77 0.76
C GLY A 266 -20.96 15.16 1.36
N GLU A 267 -21.12 15.25 2.69
CA GLU A 267 -20.94 16.45 3.49
C GLU A 267 -20.08 16.10 4.71
N ILE A 268 -19.12 16.98 5.04
CA ILE A 268 -18.33 16.86 6.28
C ILE A 268 -19.09 17.55 7.38
N VAL A 269 -19.67 16.78 8.30
CA VAL A 269 -20.43 17.30 9.43
C VAL A 269 -19.52 17.83 10.54
N GLU A 270 -18.41 17.10 10.81
CA GLU A 270 -17.43 17.47 11.83
C GLU A 270 -16.03 17.02 11.43
N SER A 271 -15.03 17.84 11.73
CA SER A 271 -13.61 17.51 11.56
C SER A 271 -12.82 18.11 12.72
N THR A 272 -12.22 17.24 13.54
CA THR A 272 -11.43 17.66 14.72
C THR A 272 -10.09 16.94 14.77
N VAL A 273 -9.06 17.68 15.21
CA VAL A 273 -7.73 17.11 15.47
C VAL A 273 -7.43 17.19 16.95
N ARG A 274 -6.92 16.09 17.52
CA ARG A 274 -6.55 16.00 18.94
C ARG A 274 -5.21 15.33 19.10
N TYR A 275 -4.40 15.81 20.04
CA TYR A 275 -3.22 15.08 20.49
C TYR A 275 -3.62 13.78 21.19
N ASN A 276 -2.87 12.71 20.89
CA ASN A 276 -3.04 11.40 21.53
C ASN A 276 -1.86 11.14 22.48
N PRO A 277 -2.03 11.29 23.81
CA PRO A 277 -0.93 11.15 24.76
C PRO A 277 -0.38 9.73 24.85
N VAL A 278 -1.17 8.72 24.41
CA VAL A 278 -0.74 7.31 24.45
C VAL A 278 0.26 7.02 23.32
N THR A 279 -0.02 7.49 22.11
CA THR A 279 0.82 7.24 20.93
C THR A 279 1.83 8.37 20.67
N LYS A 280 1.68 9.51 21.33
CA LYS A 280 2.42 10.78 21.09
C LYS A 280 2.28 11.24 19.63
N GLY A 281 1.09 11.05 19.07
CA GLY A 281 0.72 11.46 17.72
C GLY A 281 -0.55 12.29 17.73
N TRP A 282 -1.16 12.49 16.57
CA TRP A 282 -2.42 13.21 16.45
C TRP A 282 -3.50 12.33 15.86
N ARG A 283 -4.72 12.57 16.30
CA ARG A 283 -5.92 11.87 15.85
C ARG A 283 -6.88 12.86 15.20
N LEU A 284 -7.19 12.61 13.95
CA LEU A 284 -8.27 13.23 13.22
C LEU A 284 -9.54 12.39 13.36
#